data_322f1e1283dbae08e757f8022af94315
#
_entry.id   322f1e1283dbae08e757f8022af94315
#
_cell.length_a   1.000
_cell.length_b   1.000
_cell.length_c   1.000
_cell.angle_alpha   90.00
_cell.angle_beta   90.00
_cell.angle_gamma   90.00
#
_symmetry.space_group_name_H-M   'P 1'
#
loop_
_entity.id
_entity.type
_entity.pdbx_description
1 polymer ?
#
loop_
_entity_poly.entity_id
_entity_poly.type
_entity_poly.pdbx_seq_one_letter_code
_entity_poly.pdbx_strand_id
1 'polypeptide(L)'
;MLKRADDWGGPDSFPHMSCGWAVATDAPFKWTKQMAADFGGTRNGMVMHWPAGFEAKGEIRSQWHHVNDVAATVLEAAKIPPSKSINGVKQKPLDGVSMLYAVKDPDAAERHTTQYFEMFGNRGIYHEGWFARTIHRAPWEHEPRRALAEDIWELYKVDEDFSLVNDLAGSNPKKLAELEALFMEEAEKNQVLPIDDRSIERVNPANEGRP
;
A
#
# COMPACT_ATOMS: atom_id res chain seq x y z
N MET A 1 2.15 -2.76 -31.93
CA MET A 1 2.66 -3.80 -31.03
C MET A 1 3.23 -4.99 -31.79
N LEU A 2 2.44 -5.75 -32.56
CA LEU A 2 2.93 -6.97 -33.26
C LEU A 2 4.14 -6.76 -34.15
N LYS A 3 4.27 -5.60 -34.82
CA LYS A 3 5.41 -5.30 -35.69
C LYS A 3 6.77 -5.15 -35.00
N ARG A 4 6.76 -5.06 -33.64
CA ARG A 4 7.94 -4.91 -32.79
C ARG A 4 7.97 -5.96 -31.67
N ALA A 5 7.33 -7.10 -31.89
CA ALA A 5 7.27 -8.15 -30.88
C ALA A 5 8.67 -8.70 -30.53
N ASP A 6 9.55 -8.77 -31.56
CA ASP A 6 10.93 -9.26 -31.42
C ASP A 6 11.84 -8.27 -30.66
N ASP A 7 11.44 -7.00 -30.56
CA ASP A 7 12.18 -5.97 -29.80
C ASP A 7 11.85 -6.00 -28.29
N TRP A 8 10.85 -6.78 -27.85
CA TRP A 8 10.39 -6.79 -26.46
C TRP A 8 11.47 -7.27 -25.50
N GLY A 9 11.71 -6.45 -24.47
CA GLY A 9 12.79 -6.68 -23.54
C GLY A 9 14.17 -6.24 -24.01
N GLY A 10 14.29 -5.76 -25.26
CA GLY A 10 15.50 -5.20 -25.81
C GLY A 10 15.69 -3.70 -25.46
N PRO A 11 16.88 -3.14 -25.75
CA PRO A 11 17.21 -1.75 -25.41
C PRO A 11 16.36 -0.70 -26.13
N ASP A 12 15.75 -1.06 -27.25
CA ASP A 12 14.95 -0.17 -28.10
C ASP A 12 13.43 -0.26 -27.80
N SER A 13 13.04 -0.94 -26.72
CA SER A 13 11.65 -1.11 -26.34
C SER A 13 11.40 -0.67 -24.89
N PHE A 14 10.19 -0.13 -24.66
CA PHE A 14 9.66 0.13 -23.32
C PHE A 14 8.49 -0.85 -23.10
N PRO A 15 8.75 -2.05 -22.55
CA PRO A 15 7.70 -3.04 -22.36
C PRO A 15 6.77 -2.60 -21.22
N HIS A 16 5.66 -1.98 -21.57
CA HIS A 16 4.57 -1.71 -20.65
C HIS A 16 3.49 -2.79 -20.80
N MET A 17 2.99 -3.27 -19.65
CA MET A 17 1.80 -4.09 -19.64
C MET A 17 0.60 -3.25 -20.13
N SER A 18 -0.17 -3.76 -21.08
CA SER A 18 -1.38 -3.06 -21.52
C SER A 18 -2.41 -3.02 -20.40
N CYS A 19 -3.24 -1.98 -20.36
CA CYS A 19 -4.24 -1.77 -19.31
C CYS A 19 -5.16 -2.99 -19.12
N GLY A 20 -5.63 -3.61 -20.21
CA GLY A 20 -6.47 -4.80 -20.14
C GLY A 20 -5.78 -5.99 -19.47
N TRP A 21 -4.50 -6.21 -19.74
CA TRP A 21 -3.72 -7.25 -19.06
C TRP A 21 -3.42 -6.90 -17.61
N ALA A 22 -3.18 -5.62 -17.30
CA ALA A 22 -2.98 -5.19 -15.93
C ALA A 22 -4.22 -5.49 -15.07
N VAL A 23 -5.42 -5.13 -15.55
CA VAL A 23 -6.69 -5.45 -14.89
C VAL A 23 -6.90 -6.96 -14.77
N ALA A 24 -6.63 -7.73 -15.84
CA ALA A 24 -6.83 -9.18 -15.83
C ALA A 24 -5.92 -9.91 -14.83
N THR A 25 -4.68 -9.44 -14.66
CA THR A 25 -3.73 -10.06 -13.73
C THR A 25 -3.89 -9.57 -12.28
N ASP A 26 -4.54 -8.43 -12.07
CA ASP A 26 -4.88 -7.92 -10.74
C ASP A 26 -6.18 -8.52 -10.17
N ALA A 27 -6.99 -9.15 -11.01
CA ALA A 27 -8.24 -9.74 -10.54
C ALA A 27 -7.97 -10.72 -9.37
N PRO A 28 -8.83 -10.74 -8.32
CA PRO A 28 -10.15 -10.13 -8.22
C PRO A 28 -10.18 -8.68 -7.68
N PHE A 29 -9.04 -8.02 -7.55
CA PHE A 29 -8.99 -6.66 -7.01
C PHE A 29 -9.47 -5.64 -8.03
N LYS A 30 -10.09 -4.57 -7.53
CA LYS A 30 -10.48 -3.41 -8.34
C LYS A 30 -9.30 -2.45 -8.46
N TRP A 31 -9.31 -1.65 -9.53
CA TRP A 31 -8.30 -0.66 -9.84
C TRP A 31 -6.93 -1.27 -10.19
N THR A 32 -5.92 -0.43 -10.30
CA THR A 32 -4.56 -0.80 -10.70
C THR A 32 -3.56 0.18 -10.10
N LYS A 33 -2.32 0.16 -10.54
CA LYS A 33 -1.24 1.09 -10.18
C LYS A 33 -1.74 2.53 -9.97
N GLN A 34 -1.22 3.21 -8.97
CA GLN A 34 -1.50 4.58 -8.53
C GLN A 34 -2.81 4.76 -7.74
N MET A 35 -3.58 3.71 -7.54
CA MET A 35 -4.78 3.76 -6.70
C MET A 35 -4.44 3.31 -5.28
N ALA A 36 -3.94 4.25 -4.46
CA ALA A 36 -3.58 3.96 -3.06
C ALA A 36 -4.78 3.55 -2.19
N ALA A 37 -5.99 3.82 -2.66
CA ALA A 37 -7.24 3.54 -1.97
C ALA A 37 -7.81 2.14 -2.26
N ASP A 38 -7.16 1.30 -3.05
CA ASP A 38 -7.69 -0.03 -3.36
C ASP A 38 -6.60 -1.08 -3.56
N PHE A 39 -6.97 -2.35 -3.40
CA PHE A 39 -6.04 -3.47 -3.41
C PHE A 39 -5.40 -3.74 -4.78
N GLY A 40 -6.05 -3.43 -5.90
CA GLY A 40 -5.40 -3.47 -7.21
C GLY A 40 -4.24 -2.49 -7.36
N GLY A 41 -4.21 -1.44 -6.54
CA GLY A 41 -3.09 -0.49 -6.49
C GLY A 41 -2.06 -0.75 -5.38
N THR A 42 -2.43 -1.53 -4.35
CA THR A 42 -1.60 -1.64 -3.12
C THR A 42 -1.28 -3.07 -2.71
N ARG A 43 -2.08 -4.07 -3.09
CA ARG A 43 -1.87 -5.46 -2.66
C ARG A 43 -1.02 -6.23 -3.66
N ASN A 44 0.10 -6.77 -3.20
CA ASN A 44 1.02 -7.56 -4.01
C ASN A 44 1.24 -8.93 -3.39
N GLY A 45 1.32 -9.96 -4.23
CA GLY A 45 1.76 -11.27 -3.79
C GLY A 45 3.24 -11.24 -3.41
N MET A 46 3.60 -11.97 -2.34
CA MET A 46 4.98 -12.13 -1.92
C MET A 46 5.29 -13.60 -1.68
N VAL A 47 6.48 -14.03 -2.11
CA VAL A 47 7.02 -15.35 -1.83
C VAL A 47 8.35 -15.18 -1.10
N MET A 48 8.53 -15.92 0.00
CA MET A 48 9.77 -15.95 0.75
C MET A 48 10.40 -17.34 0.64
N HIS A 49 11.69 -17.37 0.35
CA HIS A 49 12.47 -18.60 0.25
C HIS A 49 13.79 -18.46 1.02
N TRP A 50 13.92 -19.19 2.12
CA TRP A 50 15.13 -19.19 2.94
C TRP A 50 15.31 -20.55 3.63
N PRO A 51 15.80 -21.58 2.91
CA PRO A 51 15.88 -22.95 3.40
C PRO A 51 16.68 -23.13 4.70
N ALA A 52 17.68 -22.27 4.93
CA ALA A 52 18.50 -22.30 6.15
C ALA A 52 17.84 -21.57 7.36
N GLY A 53 16.75 -20.85 7.13
CA GLY A 53 16.14 -19.98 8.14
C GLY A 53 14.78 -20.43 8.65
N PHE A 54 14.04 -21.19 7.86
CA PHE A 54 12.73 -21.72 8.27
C PHE A 54 12.36 -23.01 7.51
N GLU A 55 11.52 -23.81 8.12
CA GLU A 55 11.12 -25.13 7.64
C GLU A 55 9.88 -25.13 6.74
N ALA A 56 9.16 -23.99 6.68
CA ALA A 56 7.94 -23.82 5.88
C ALA A 56 8.17 -24.15 4.40
N LYS A 57 7.24 -24.89 3.78
CA LYS A 57 7.38 -25.42 2.41
C LYS A 57 6.13 -25.14 1.58
N GLY A 58 5.87 -23.87 1.28
CA GLY A 58 4.76 -23.46 0.43
C GLY A 58 3.47 -23.17 1.20
N GLU A 59 3.52 -23.06 2.50
CA GLU A 59 2.37 -22.67 3.31
C GLU A 59 2.04 -21.18 3.12
N ILE A 60 0.75 -20.86 3.15
CA ILE A 60 0.26 -19.50 3.09
C ILE A 60 0.33 -18.87 4.48
N ARG A 61 0.61 -17.57 4.50
CA ARG A 61 0.48 -16.69 5.66
C ARG A 61 -0.51 -15.58 5.33
N SER A 62 -1.46 -15.33 6.21
CA SER A 62 -2.55 -14.38 6.02
C SER A 62 -2.44 -13.12 6.87
N GLN A 63 -1.46 -13.04 7.77
CA GLN A 63 -1.21 -11.85 8.56
C GLN A 63 -0.94 -10.65 7.63
N TRP A 64 -1.47 -9.50 7.99
CA TRP A 64 -1.23 -8.27 7.26
C TRP A 64 0.24 -7.85 7.33
N HIS A 65 0.79 -7.49 6.18
CA HIS A 65 2.14 -6.97 6.05
C HIS A 65 2.20 -5.86 4.99
N HIS A 66 3.22 -5.03 5.09
CA HIS A 66 3.49 -3.97 4.14
C HIS A 66 4.93 -4.06 3.61
N VAL A 67 5.21 -3.43 2.47
CA VAL A 67 6.54 -3.50 1.84
C VAL A 67 7.67 -2.95 2.74
N ASN A 68 7.37 -2.02 3.66
CA ASN A 68 8.34 -1.53 4.63
C ASN A 68 8.80 -2.59 5.64
N ASP A 69 8.03 -3.68 5.81
CA ASP A 69 8.36 -4.82 6.68
C ASP A 69 9.55 -5.63 6.14
N VAL A 70 9.79 -5.57 4.83
CA VAL A 70 10.89 -6.30 4.19
C VAL A 70 12.24 -5.90 4.78
N ALA A 71 12.50 -4.60 4.97
CA ALA A 71 13.75 -4.12 5.54
C ALA A 71 13.95 -4.62 6.99
N ALA A 72 12.91 -4.54 7.82
CA ALA A 72 12.94 -5.04 9.19
C ALA A 72 13.17 -6.58 9.23
N THR A 73 12.56 -7.31 8.31
CA THR A 73 12.71 -8.77 8.18
C THR A 73 14.13 -9.17 7.79
N VAL A 74 14.71 -8.48 6.80
CA VAL A 74 16.10 -8.74 6.36
C VAL A 74 17.09 -8.47 7.47
N LEU A 75 16.93 -7.37 8.20
CA LEU A 75 17.81 -7.04 9.32
C LEU A 75 17.71 -8.08 10.46
N GLU A 76 16.49 -8.52 10.81
CA GLU A 76 16.31 -9.57 11.81
C GLU A 76 16.89 -10.90 11.34
N ALA A 77 16.66 -11.31 10.10
CA ALA A 77 17.20 -12.53 9.52
C ALA A 77 18.73 -12.54 9.52
N ALA A 78 19.33 -11.40 9.20
CA ALA A 78 20.78 -11.20 9.22
C ALA A 78 21.37 -10.98 10.63
N LYS A 79 20.52 -10.86 11.66
CA LYS A 79 20.92 -10.51 13.05
C LYS A 79 21.65 -9.18 13.13
N ILE A 80 21.29 -8.23 12.27
CA ILE A 80 21.86 -6.88 12.23
C ILE A 80 20.87 -5.91 12.90
N PRO A 81 21.23 -5.30 14.05
CA PRO A 81 20.35 -4.30 14.66
C PRO A 81 20.26 -3.04 13.79
N PRO A 82 19.07 -2.41 13.69
CA PRO A 82 18.94 -1.13 13.00
C PRO A 82 19.90 -0.08 13.57
N SER A 83 20.58 0.64 12.67
CA SER A 83 21.52 1.68 13.09
C SER A 83 20.75 2.88 13.66
N LYS A 84 21.17 3.35 14.85
CA LYS A 84 20.62 4.56 15.47
C LYS A 84 21.19 5.85 14.89
N SER A 85 22.37 5.76 14.28
CA SER A 85 23.07 6.90 13.67
C SER A 85 23.97 6.43 12.54
N ILE A 86 24.01 7.16 11.43
CA ILE A 86 24.91 6.94 10.29
C ILE A 86 25.63 8.26 10.01
N ASN A 87 26.98 8.22 10.02
CA ASN A 87 27.83 9.42 9.82
C ASN A 87 27.42 10.63 10.71
N GLY A 88 27.07 10.36 11.96
CA GLY A 88 26.64 11.37 12.91
C GLY A 88 25.19 11.84 12.79
N VAL A 89 24.45 11.38 11.76
CA VAL A 89 23.04 11.71 11.56
C VAL A 89 22.15 10.67 12.23
N LYS A 90 21.32 11.13 13.17
CA LYS A 90 20.33 10.27 13.85
C LYS A 90 19.32 9.72 12.82
N GLN A 91 19.14 8.42 12.83
CA GLN A 91 18.19 7.75 11.94
C GLN A 91 16.78 7.74 12.53
N LYS A 92 15.76 7.84 11.67
CA LYS A 92 14.38 7.52 12.06
C LYS A 92 14.27 6.02 12.39
N PRO A 93 13.43 5.62 13.34
CA PRO A 93 13.08 4.21 13.52
C PRO A 93 12.50 3.64 12.21
N LEU A 94 12.64 2.34 12.03
CA LEU A 94 11.93 1.64 10.96
C LEU A 94 10.43 1.63 11.29
N ASP A 95 9.60 1.96 10.32
CA ASP A 95 8.14 1.86 10.45
C ASP A 95 7.65 0.42 10.26
N GLY A 96 8.45 -0.42 9.58
CA GLY A 96 8.13 -1.81 9.31
C GLY A 96 8.37 -2.75 10.49
N VAL A 97 7.64 -3.84 10.50
CA VAL A 97 7.69 -4.94 11.47
C VAL A 97 8.22 -6.20 10.80
N SER A 98 9.18 -6.89 11.41
CA SER A 98 9.69 -8.13 10.81
C SER A 98 8.60 -9.20 10.67
N MET A 99 8.52 -9.83 9.51
CA MET A 99 7.60 -10.91 9.17
C MET A 99 8.03 -12.29 9.70
N LEU A 100 9.22 -12.43 10.27
CA LEU A 100 9.74 -13.75 10.71
C LEU A 100 8.87 -14.42 11.77
N TYR A 101 8.11 -13.66 12.54
CA TYR A 101 7.17 -14.23 13.50
C TYR A 101 6.07 -15.05 12.81
N ALA A 102 5.50 -14.50 11.72
CA ALA A 102 4.45 -15.18 10.96
C ALA A 102 4.98 -16.37 10.15
N VAL A 103 6.25 -16.31 9.72
CA VAL A 103 6.89 -17.46 9.07
C VAL A 103 7.02 -18.64 10.01
N LYS A 104 7.38 -18.39 11.27
CA LYS A 104 7.60 -19.42 12.29
C LYS A 104 6.29 -19.98 12.84
N ASP A 105 5.26 -19.17 12.96
CA ASP A 105 3.97 -19.52 13.52
C ASP A 105 2.84 -18.96 12.63
N PRO A 106 2.12 -19.85 11.91
CA PRO A 106 1.03 -19.46 11.03
C PRO A 106 -0.16 -18.83 11.77
N ASP A 107 -0.33 -19.15 13.05
CA ASP A 107 -1.44 -18.69 13.88
C ASP A 107 -1.07 -17.49 14.75
N ALA A 108 0.16 -16.98 14.60
CA ALA A 108 0.60 -15.81 15.34
C ALA A 108 -0.29 -14.59 15.05
N ALA A 109 -0.61 -13.84 16.09
CA ALA A 109 -1.33 -12.59 15.96
C ALA A 109 -0.53 -11.59 15.09
N GLU A 110 -1.23 -10.79 14.32
CA GLU A 110 -0.64 -9.73 13.54
C GLU A 110 0.18 -8.77 14.40
N ARG A 111 1.30 -8.31 13.85
CA ARG A 111 2.16 -7.30 14.47
C ARG A 111 2.15 -5.99 13.71
N HIS A 112 1.84 -6.02 12.41
CA HIS A 112 1.63 -4.82 11.59
C HIS A 112 0.12 -4.54 11.54
N THR A 113 -0.38 -3.84 12.55
CA THR A 113 -1.82 -3.67 12.77
C THR A 113 -2.40 -2.42 12.13
N THR A 114 -1.56 -1.46 11.69
CA THR A 114 -2.02 -0.19 11.12
C THR A 114 -1.14 0.22 9.96
N GLN A 115 -1.76 0.51 8.80
CA GLN A 115 -1.06 1.04 7.63
C GLN A 115 -1.94 2.02 6.88
N TYR A 116 -1.46 3.25 6.70
CA TYR A 116 -2.10 4.23 5.84
C TYR A 116 -1.54 4.17 4.41
N PHE A 117 -2.35 4.60 3.45
CA PHE A 117 -2.00 4.74 2.05
C PHE A 117 -2.51 6.09 1.53
N GLU A 118 -1.69 6.80 0.77
CA GLU A 118 -2.08 8.04 0.07
C GLU A 118 -1.34 8.15 -1.25
N MET A 119 -2.07 8.49 -2.30
CA MET A 119 -1.52 8.92 -3.58
C MET A 119 -2.53 9.76 -4.36
N PHE A 120 -2.18 11.01 -4.67
CA PHE A 120 -3.01 11.93 -5.45
C PHE A 120 -4.42 12.16 -4.88
N GLY A 121 -4.53 12.21 -3.56
CA GLY A 121 -5.81 12.34 -2.86
C GLY A 121 -6.57 11.03 -2.64
N ASN A 122 -6.20 9.94 -3.32
CA ASN A 122 -6.73 8.62 -3.03
C ASN A 122 -6.17 8.13 -1.70
N ARG A 123 -7.03 7.79 -0.75
CA ARG A 123 -6.66 7.53 0.64
C ARG A 123 -7.20 6.19 1.11
N GLY A 124 -6.41 5.50 1.90
CA GLY A 124 -6.82 4.25 2.55
C GLY A 124 -6.12 4.07 3.87
N ILE A 125 -6.76 3.35 4.79
CA ILE A 125 -6.19 2.95 6.06
C ILE A 125 -6.62 1.53 6.41
N TYR A 126 -5.65 0.68 6.69
CA TYR A 126 -5.85 -0.61 7.31
C TYR A 126 -5.68 -0.49 8.82
N HIS A 127 -6.57 -1.09 9.59
CA HIS A 127 -6.41 -1.26 11.02
C HIS A 127 -7.15 -2.50 11.52
N GLU A 128 -6.39 -3.47 12.05
CA GLU A 128 -6.90 -4.67 12.73
C GLU A 128 -8.02 -5.39 11.94
N GLY A 129 -7.75 -5.73 10.67
CA GLY A 129 -8.68 -6.43 9.79
C GLY A 129 -9.76 -5.56 9.15
N TRP A 130 -9.78 -4.25 9.43
CA TRP A 130 -10.66 -3.30 8.77
C TRP A 130 -9.88 -2.45 7.76
N PHE A 131 -10.54 -2.07 6.68
CA PHE A 131 -9.99 -1.16 5.69
C PHE A 131 -11.01 -0.08 5.34
N ALA A 132 -10.68 1.17 5.64
CA ALA A 132 -11.44 2.31 5.18
C ALA A 132 -10.71 2.99 4.03
N ARG A 133 -11.45 3.44 3.02
CA ARG A 133 -10.88 4.08 1.85
C ARG A 133 -11.76 5.17 1.28
N THR A 134 -11.14 6.06 0.51
CA THR A 134 -11.87 6.94 -0.39
C THR A 134 -11.14 7.11 -1.71
N ILE A 135 -11.88 7.01 -2.81
CA ILE A 135 -11.37 7.25 -4.15
C ILE A 135 -11.65 8.70 -4.51
N HIS A 136 -10.61 9.49 -4.55
CA HIS A 136 -10.68 10.89 -4.94
C HIS A 136 -10.85 11.03 -6.44
N ARG A 137 -9.98 10.35 -7.21
CA ARG A 137 -10.04 10.30 -8.67
C ARG A 137 -9.19 9.18 -9.25
N ALA A 138 -9.53 8.71 -10.44
CA ALA A 138 -8.67 7.83 -11.18
C ALA A 138 -7.44 8.57 -11.75
N PRO A 139 -6.28 7.90 -11.95
CA PRO A 139 -5.07 8.55 -12.44
C PRO A 139 -5.18 9.18 -13.83
N TRP A 140 -6.17 8.76 -14.62
CA TRP A 140 -6.46 9.28 -15.96
C TRP A 140 -7.53 10.36 -15.99
N GLU A 141 -8.17 10.66 -14.85
CA GLU A 141 -9.13 11.75 -14.71
C GLU A 141 -8.38 13.04 -14.36
N HIS A 142 -8.49 14.03 -15.22
CA HIS A 142 -7.79 15.29 -15.04
C HIS A 142 -8.72 16.42 -14.58
N GLU A 143 -9.99 16.39 -14.99
CA GLU A 143 -11.00 17.40 -14.68
C GLU A 143 -12.42 16.79 -14.68
N PRO A 144 -13.38 17.36 -13.95
CA PRO A 144 -13.20 18.40 -12.94
C PRO A 144 -12.58 17.82 -11.64
N ARG A 145 -11.81 18.65 -10.91
CA ARG A 145 -11.33 18.31 -9.58
C ARG A 145 -12.41 18.66 -8.55
N ARG A 146 -12.87 17.66 -7.81
CA ARG A 146 -13.71 17.92 -6.63
C ARG A 146 -12.84 18.23 -5.41
N ALA A 147 -13.42 18.87 -4.40
CA ALA A 147 -12.72 19.09 -3.15
C ALA A 147 -12.53 17.76 -2.38
N LEU A 148 -11.39 17.59 -1.70
CA LEU A 148 -11.11 16.42 -0.87
C LEU A 148 -12.18 16.18 0.22
N ALA A 149 -12.85 17.25 0.67
CA ALA A 149 -13.94 17.17 1.64
C ALA A 149 -15.25 16.59 1.09
N GLU A 150 -15.37 16.49 -0.23
CA GLU A 150 -16.54 15.90 -0.90
C GLU A 150 -16.36 14.40 -1.15
N ASP A 151 -15.21 13.85 -0.80
CA ASP A 151 -14.91 12.45 -0.99
C ASP A 151 -15.75 11.57 -0.07
N ILE A 152 -16.28 10.48 -0.62
CA ILE A 152 -17.08 9.52 0.12
C ILE A 152 -16.16 8.39 0.57
N TRP A 153 -16.19 8.10 1.86
CA TRP A 153 -15.47 6.98 2.43
C TRP A 153 -16.32 5.71 2.43
N GLU A 154 -15.66 4.61 2.17
CA GLU A 154 -16.18 3.25 2.20
C GLU A 154 -15.44 2.44 3.27
N LEU A 155 -16.07 1.39 3.81
CA LEU A 155 -15.53 0.56 4.88
C LEU A 155 -15.65 -0.92 4.54
N TYR A 156 -14.59 -1.68 4.80
CA TYR A 156 -14.53 -3.11 4.49
C TYR A 156 -13.94 -3.91 5.63
N LYS A 157 -14.38 -5.17 5.77
CA LYS A 157 -13.79 -6.16 6.67
C LYS A 157 -12.92 -7.10 5.83
N VAL A 158 -11.60 -6.92 5.88
CA VAL A 158 -10.65 -7.56 4.94
C VAL A 158 -10.63 -9.09 5.07
N ASP A 159 -10.83 -9.61 6.27
CA ASP A 159 -10.83 -11.06 6.53
C ASP A 159 -12.05 -11.76 5.93
N GLU A 160 -13.16 -11.02 5.73
CA GLU A 160 -14.43 -11.52 5.22
C GLU A 160 -14.66 -11.13 3.76
N ASP A 161 -14.00 -10.07 3.29
CA ASP A 161 -14.16 -9.50 1.95
C ASP A 161 -12.79 -9.21 1.31
N PHE A 162 -12.19 -10.26 0.76
CA PHE A 162 -10.86 -10.24 0.16
C PHE A 162 -10.67 -9.18 -0.95
N SER A 163 -11.73 -8.85 -1.68
CA SER A 163 -11.71 -7.96 -2.85
C SER A 163 -12.43 -6.63 -2.66
N LEU A 164 -12.82 -6.29 -1.44
CA LEU A 164 -13.48 -5.03 -1.07
C LEU A 164 -14.75 -4.76 -1.90
N VAL A 165 -15.68 -5.71 -1.90
CA VAL A 165 -16.93 -5.65 -2.67
C VAL A 165 -18.09 -5.11 -1.84
N ASN A 166 -18.14 -5.46 -0.55
CA ASN A 166 -19.27 -5.18 0.32
C ASN A 166 -18.96 -3.98 1.22
N ASP A 167 -19.41 -2.80 0.82
CA ASP A 167 -19.25 -1.59 1.62
C ASP A 167 -20.11 -1.64 2.89
N LEU A 168 -19.46 -1.57 4.04
CA LEU A 168 -20.05 -1.61 5.37
C LEU A 168 -20.18 -0.23 6.04
N ALA A 169 -19.86 0.86 5.35
CA ALA A 169 -19.87 2.22 5.90
C ALA A 169 -21.23 2.58 6.49
N GLY A 170 -22.31 2.31 5.77
CA GLY A 170 -23.68 2.60 6.21
C GLY A 170 -24.12 1.81 7.45
N SER A 171 -23.61 0.58 7.61
CA SER A 171 -23.95 -0.29 8.76
C SER A 171 -23.00 -0.10 9.97
N ASN A 172 -21.80 0.44 9.75
CA ASN A 172 -20.78 0.62 10.79
C ASN A 172 -20.22 2.06 10.84
N PRO A 173 -21.07 3.11 10.95
CA PRO A 173 -20.61 4.49 10.85
C PRO A 173 -19.63 4.90 11.95
N LYS A 174 -19.70 4.28 13.13
CA LYS A 174 -18.74 4.56 14.21
C LYS A 174 -17.34 4.03 13.88
N LYS A 175 -17.27 2.83 13.29
CA LYS A 175 -15.98 2.23 12.87
C LYS A 175 -15.37 3.01 11.71
N LEU A 176 -16.19 3.48 10.78
CA LEU A 176 -15.73 4.35 9.71
C LEU A 176 -15.11 5.64 10.28
N ALA A 177 -15.82 6.35 11.15
CA ALA A 177 -15.32 7.58 11.77
C ALA A 177 -14.02 7.37 12.57
N GLU A 178 -13.89 6.22 13.25
CA GLU A 178 -12.65 5.83 13.94
C GLU A 178 -11.49 5.71 12.95
N LEU A 179 -11.68 5.03 11.81
CA LEU A 179 -10.62 4.84 10.82
C LEU A 179 -10.29 6.11 10.06
N GLU A 180 -11.26 6.97 9.78
CA GLU A 180 -11.01 8.30 9.20
C GLU A 180 -10.12 9.15 10.13
N ALA A 181 -10.43 9.16 11.43
CA ALA A 181 -9.61 9.86 12.42
C ALA A 181 -8.21 9.29 12.50
N LEU A 182 -8.07 7.95 12.52
CA LEU A 182 -6.78 7.27 12.55
C LEU A 182 -5.95 7.56 11.27
N PHE A 183 -6.59 7.65 10.10
CA PHE A 183 -5.92 8.06 8.88
C PHE A 183 -5.30 9.47 9.04
N MET A 184 -6.04 10.41 9.61
CA MET A 184 -5.55 11.77 9.81
C MET A 184 -4.39 11.83 10.80
N GLU A 185 -4.43 11.03 11.87
CA GLU A 185 -3.32 10.91 12.83
C GLU A 185 -2.05 10.36 12.17
N GLU A 186 -2.18 9.29 11.38
CA GLU A 186 -1.04 8.72 10.65
C GLU A 186 -0.53 9.67 9.56
N ALA A 187 -1.42 10.41 8.88
CA ALA A 187 -1.04 11.41 7.88
C ALA A 187 -0.25 12.58 8.50
N GLU A 188 -0.63 13.06 9.67
CA GLU A 188 0.11 14.08 10.42
C GLU A 188 1.48 13.57 10.87
N LYS A 189 1.50 12.42 11.53
CA LYS A 189 2.72 11.75 12.02
C LYS A 189 3.76 11.53 10.92
N ASN A 190 3.31 11.19 9.73
CA ASN A 190 4.16 10.88 8.59
C ASN A 190 4.37 12.07 7.63
N GLN A 191 3.94 13.28 8.01
CA GLN A 191 4.13 14.50 7.24
C GLN A 191 3.46 14.48 5.85
N VAL A 192 2.31 13.81 5.75
CA VAL A 192 1.50 13.72 4.52
C VAL A 192 0.60 14.96 4.37
N LEU A 193 0.30 15.64 5.47
CA LEU A 193 -0.53 16.84 5.46
C LEU A 193 0.25 18.10 5.06
N PRO A 194 -0.36 19.04 4.32
CA PRO A 194 -1.68 18.92 3.70
C PRO A 194 -1.67 17.91 2.54
N ILE A 195 -2.79 17.19 2.36
CA ILE A 195 -2.93 16.23 1.26
C ILE A 195 -2.88 16.98 -0.07
N ASP A 196 -2.01 16.52 -0.96
CA ASP A 196 -1.79 17.14 -2.27
C ASP A 196 -2.38 16.23 -3.38
N ASP A 197 -3.51 16.63 -3.94
CA ASP A 197 -4.21 15.91 -5.01
C ASP A 197 -3.67 16.23 -6.42
N ARG A 198 -2.69 17.14 -6.53
CA ARG A 198 -2.07 17.46 -7.81
C ARG A 198 -1.35 16.25 -8.39
N SER A 199 -1.36 16.10 -9.71
CA SER A 199 -0.69 14.99 -10.40
C SER A 199 0.68 15.42 -10.98
N ILE A 200 0.66 16.03 -12.16
CA ILE A 200 1.90 16.42 -12.86
C ILE A 200 2.60 17.58 -12.12
N GLU A 201 1.87 18.47 -11.50
CA GLU A 201 2.40 19.59 -10.75
C GLU A 201 3.29 19.16 -9.57
N ARG A 202 3.03 17.99 -8.96
CA ARG A 202 3.85 17.44 -7.85
C ARG A 202 5.29 17.15 -8.28
N VAL A 203 5.52 16.79 -9.54
CA VAL A 203 6.86 16.47 -10.06
C VAL A 203 7.57 17.70 -10.65
N ASN A 204 6.95 18.88 -10.62
CA ASN A 204 7.58 20.11 -11.05
C ASN A 204 8.52 20.64 -9.94
N PRO A 205 9.85 20.72 -10.18
CA PRO A 205 10.81 21.20 -9.18
C PRO A 205 10.49 22.60 -8.62
N ALA A 206 9.78 23.45 -9.38
CA ALA A 206 9.36 24.76 -8.91
C ALA A 206 8.32 24.71 -7.78
N ASN A 207 7.64 23.58 -7.61
CA ASN A 207 6.64 23.33 -6.57
C ASN A 207 7.19 22.51 -5.39
N GLU A 208 8.46 22.16 -5.41
CA GLU A 208 9.07 21.35 -4.37
C GLU A 208 8.94 22.03 -2.99
N GLY A 209 8.46 21.26 -2.00
CA GLY A 209 8.23 21.78 -0.65
C GLY A 209 7.07 22.78 -0.51
N ARG A 210 6.21 22.91 -1.50
CA ARG A 210 5.01 23.75 -1.46
C ARG A 210 3.77 22.88 -1.42
N PRO A 211 2.86 23.14 -0.47
CA PRO A 211 1.55 22.52 -0.44
C PRO A 211 0.68 22.97 -1.62
#